data_cf8196c412098474247a77e0c0bd971a
#
_entry.id   cf8196c412098474247a77e0c0bd971a
#
_cell.length_a   1.000
_cell.length_b   1.000
_cell.length_c   1.000
_cell.angle_alpha   90.00
_cell.angle_beta   90.00
_cell.angle_gamma   90.00
#
_symmetry.space_group_name_H-M   'P 1'
#
loop_
_entity.id
_entity.type
_entity.pdbx_description
1 polymer ?
#
loop_
_entity_poly.entity_id
_entity_poly.type
_entity_poly.pdbx_seq_one_letter_code
_entity_poly.pdbx_strand_id
1 'polypeptide(L)'
;MPEGHTLHRLARLHQRRYGRAPVRVGSPQGRFTEGAALVDGHVLRNAEAYGKHLFHHYSHPAGGGRVVHIHLGLYGTFSEFSTEDIPDPVGQVRMRMIGAEYGTDLRGPTRCEVIDEAEVGDVVARLGPDPLRADADPARAWQRITKSRKAIGALLMDQSVLAGVGNVYRSELLFRHRIDPFRPG
;
A
#
# COMPACT_ATOMS: atom_id res chain seq x y z
N MET A 1 0.80 2.53 -13.55
CA MET A 1 -0.15 2.67 -12.42
C MET A 1 0.17 1.58 -11.40
N PRO A 2 0.43 1.93 -10.14
CA PRO A 2 0.68 0.93 -9.10
C PRO A 2 -0.56 0.05 -8.86
N GLU A 3 -0.36 -1.27 -8.85
CA GLU A 3 -1.38 -2.27 -8.50
C GLU A 3 -0.90 -3.11 -7.30
N GLY A 4 -1.68 -4.04 -6.80
CA GLY A 4 -1.40 -4.79 -5.58
C GLY A 4 0.03 -5.34 -5.48
N HIS A 5 0.55 -5.95 -6.55
CA HIS A 5 1.92 -6.49 -6.58
C HIS A 5 3.00 -5.44 -6.27
N THR A 6 2.78 -4.18 -6.68
CA THR A 6 3.70 -3.07 -6.38
C THR A 6 3.75 -2.81 -4.88
N LEU A 7 2.57 -2.77 -4.23
CA LEU A 7 2.48 -2.50 -2.79
C LEU A 7 3.05 -3.67 -1.97
N HIS A 8 2.80 -4.92 -2.37
CA HIS A 8 3.39 -6.10 -1.74
C HIS A 8 4.92 -6.12 -1.87
N ARG A 9 5.46 -5.75 -3.05
CA ARG A 9 6.91 -5.61 -3.25
C ARG A 9 7.50 -4.53 -2.37
N LEU A 10 6.85 -3.37 -2.29
CA LEU A 10 7.27 -2.25 -1.44
C LEU A 10 7.23 -2.63 0.05
N ALA A 11 6.16 -3.29 0.50
CA ALA A 11 6.05 -3.76 1.88
C ALA A 11 7.25 -4.65 2.27
N ARG A 12 7.54 -5.68 1.47
CA ARG A 12 8.70 -6.57 1.69
C ARG A 12 10.04 -5.83 1.66
N LEU A 13 10.17 -4.86 0.76
CA LEU A 13 11.39 -4.06 0.63
C LEU A 13 11.59 -3.17 1.85
N HIS A 14 10.56 -2.42 2.25
CA HIS A 14 10.62 -1.52 3.40
C HIS A 14 10.83 -2.30 4.70
N GLN A 15 10.19 -3.47 4.88
CA GLN A 15 10.44 -4.34 6.02
C GLN A 15 11.91 -4.75 6.13
N ARG A 16 12.54 -5.14 5.03
CA ARG A 16 13.95 -5.54 5.03
C ARG A 16 14.90 -4.36 5.34
N ARG A 17 14.58 -3.17 4.82
CA ARG A 17 15.48 -2.01 4.90
C ARG A 17 15.32 -1.22 6.20
N TYR A 18 14.11 -1.16 6.73
CA TYR A 18 13.78 -0.27 7.85
C TYR A 18 13.33 -1.01 9.12
N GLY A 19 13.14 -2.32 9.07
CA GLY A 19 12.55 -3.11 10.17
C GLY A 19 13.50 -3.42 11.35
N ARG A 20 14.72 -2.89 11.38
CA ARG A 20 15.73 -3.28 12.37
C ARG A 20 16.16 -2.19 13.34
N ALA A 21 15.95 -0.96 13.00
CA ALA A 21 16.42 0.20 13.76
C ALA A 21 15.40 1.35 13.69
N PRO A 22 15.49 2.34 14.57
CA PRO A 22 14.69 3.56 14.46
C PRO A 22 14.90 4.23 13.09
N VAL A 23 13.81 4.76 12.54
CA VAL A 23 13.79 5.42 11.23
C VAL A 23 13.50 6.90 11.43
N ARG A 24 14.29 7.78 10.81
CA ARG A 24 13.90 9.19 10.73
C ARG A 24 12.82 9.36 9.68
N VAL A 25 11.75 10.05 10.04
CA VAL A 25 10.62 10.31 9.15
C VAL A 25 10.35 11.80 9.12
N GLY A 26 10.29 12.36 7.92
CA GLY A 26 10.01 13.77 7.70
C GLY A 26 9.02 14.01 6.57
N SER A 27 8.54 15.24 6.45
CA SER A 27 7.64 15.69 5.38
C SER A 27 8.20 16.94 4.72
N PRO A 28 9.13 16.81 3.75
CA PRO A 28 9.73 17.97 3.08
C PRO A 28 8.72 18.92 2.42
N GLN A 29 7.61 18.38 1.90
CA GLN A 29 6.50 19.16 1.35
C GLN A 29 5.61 19.83 2.41
N GLY A 30 5.66 19.39 3.67
CA GLY A 30 4.86 19.89 4.77
C GLY A 30 3.46 19.25 4.95
N ARG A 31 2.92 18.54 3.96
CA ARG A 31 1.55 17.98 4.02
C ARG A 31 1.37 16.74 4.88
N PHE A 32 2.45 16.23 5.47
CA PHE A 32 2.46 15.08 6.37
C PHE A 32 3.26 15.38 7.65
N THR A 33 3.51 16.64 7.99
CA THR A 33 4.39 17.04 9.10
C THR A 33 3.93 16.48 10.43
N GLU A 34 2.64 16.59 10.76
CA GLU A 34 2.08 16.03 12.00
C GLU A 34 2.19 14.51 12.05
N GLY A 35 1.85 13.83 10.95
CA GLY A 35 1.98 12.38 10.85
C GLY A 35 3.44 11.91 10.95
N ALA A 36 4.37 12.63 10.31
CA ALA A 36 5.79 12.34 10.40
C ALA A 36 6.30 12.45 11.84
N ALA A 37 5.93 13.51 12.56
CA ALA A 37 6.31 13.71 13.97
C ALA A 37 5.83 12.59 14.91
N LEU A 38 4.71 11.93 14.57
CA LEU A 38 4.16 10.83 15.37
C LEU A 38 4.95 9.53 15.22
N VAL A 39 5.75 9.38 14.16
CA VAL A 39 6.48 8.13 13.86
C VAL A 39 7.98 8.34 13.70
N ASP A 40 8.45 9.58 13.73
CA ASP A 40 9.88 9.92 13.66
C ASP A 40 10.66 9.31 14.82
N GLY A 41 11.81 8.71 14.54
CA GLY A 41 12.63 8.03 15.53
C GLY A 41 12.06 6.70 16.05
N HIS A 42 10.99 6.18 15.48
CA HIS A 42 10.40 4.90 15.86
C HIS A 42 10.88 3.76 14.96
N VAL A 43 10.77 2.51 15.46
CA VAL A 43 11.11 1.31 14.69
C VAL A 43 9.90 0.87 13.86
N LEU A 44 10.10 0.67 12.57
CA LEU A 44 9.14 0.01 11.69
C LEU A 44 9.05 -1.48 12.06
N ARG A 45 8.02 -1.87 12.82
CA ARG A 45 7.81 -3.24 13.29
C ARG A 45 7.36 -4.18 12.19
N ASN A 46 6.45 -3.69 11.36
CA ASN A 46 5.91 -4.46 10.24
C ASN A 46 5.58 -3.51 9.08
N ALA A 47 5.80 -4.00 7.86
CA ALA A 47 5.30 -3.38 6.65
C ALA A 47 4.52 -4.41 5.86
N GLU A 48 3.24 -4.17 5.65
CA GLU A 48 2.36 -5.07 4.92
C GLU A 48 1.53 -4.34 3.87
N ALA A 49 0.99 -5.11 2.94
CA ALA A 49 0.08 -4.61 1.93
C ALA A 49 -1.23 -5.41 1.94
N TYR A 50 -2.33 -4.72 1.65
CA TYR A 50 -3.61 -5.33 1.34
C TYR A 50 -4.21 -4.60 0.13
N GLY A 51 -4.36 -5.30 -0.97
CA GLY A 51 -4.76 -4.71 -2.23
C GLY A 51 -3.79 -3.62 -2.70
N LYS A 52 -4.29 -2.40 -2.81
CA LYS A 52 -3.51 -1.22 -3.21
C LYS A 52 -3.11 -0.34 -2.03
N HIS A 53 -3.27 -0.83 -0.81
CA HIS A 53 -2.92 -0.16 0.43
C HIS A 53 -1.63 -0.71 0.99
N LEU A 54 -0.76 0.18 1.48
CA LEU A 54 0.48 -0.14 2.18
C LEU A 54 0.37 0.40 3.60
N PHE A 55 0.69 -0.44 4.57
CA PHE A 55 0.65 -0.12 5.99
C PHE A 55 2.04 -0.29 6.60
N HIS A 56 2.54 0.76 7.23
CA HIS A 56 3.77 0.75 7.99
C HIS A 56 3.44 0.84 9.48
N HIS A 57 3.61 -0.25 10.21
CA HIS A 57 3.33 -0.34 11.65
C HIS A 57 4.58 0.05 12.43
N TYR A 58 4.50 1.13 13.18
CA TYR A 58 5.61 1.63 14.01
C TYR A 58 5.41 1.24 15.47
N SER A 59 6.53 0.97 16.18
CA SER A 59 6.52 0.82 17.64
C SER A 59 6.19 2.16 18.31
N HIS A 60 5.46 2.09 19.41
CA HIS A 60 5.27 3.26 20.26
C HIS A 60 5.64 2.91 21.70
N PRO A 61 6.51 3.71 22.39
CA PRO A 61 6.99 3.38 23.74
C PRO A 61 5.88 3.29 24.79
N ALA A 62 4.81 4.07 24.63
CA ALA A 62 3.67 4.09 25.55
C ALA A 62 2.60 3.01 25.27
N GLY A 63 2.85 2.06 24.34
CA GLY A 63 1.84 1.14 23.85
C GLY A 63 0.89 1.80 22.84
N GLY A 64 0.16 0.98 22.07
CA GLY A 64 -0.67 1.46 20.96
C GLY A 64 0.20 1.73 19.71
N GLY A 65 0.05 0.88 18.71
CA GLY A 65 0.78 1.03 17.44
C GLY A 65 0.30 2.26 16.67
N ARG A 66 1.21 2.88 15.94
CA ARG A 66 0.92 3.89 14.92
C ARG A 66 1.14 3.29 13.56
N VAL A 67 0.20 3.47 12.67
CA VAL A 67 0.29 2.92 11.32
C VAL A 67 0.27 4.06 10.31
N VAL A 68 1.31 4.14 9.48
CA VAL A 68 1.26 5.03 8.31
C VAL A 68 0.56 4.28 7.18
N HIS A 69 -0.61 4.76 6.82
CA HIS A 69 -1.42 4.24 5.71
C HIS A 69 -1.10 5.01 4.43
N ILE A 70 -0.68 4.29 3.41
CA ILE A 70 -0.29 4.85 2.12
C ILE A 70 -1.13 4.22 1.01
N HIS A 71 -1.69 5.08 0.15
CA HIS A 71 -2.29 4.67 -1.11
C HIS A 71 -1.66 5.48 -2.24
N LEU A 72 -0.99 4.80 -3.16
CA LEU A 72 -0.22 5.49 -4.21
C LEU A 72 -1.11 6.19 -5.25
N GLY A 73 -2.30 5.68 -5.51
CA GLY A 73 -3.16 6.19 -6.57
C GLY A 73 -2.55 5.94 -7.96
N LEU A 74 -2.71 6.90 -8.86
CA LEU A 74 -2.19 6.79 -10.23
C LEU A 74 -0.73 7.21 -10.34
N TYR A 75 -0.31 8.21 -9.58
CA TYR A 75 0.96 8.93 -9.73
C TYR A 75 1.92 8.72 -8.57
N GLY A 76 1.45 8.13 -7.47
CA GLY A 76 2.27 7.91 -6.28
C GLY A 76 3.43 6.97 -6.59
N THR A 77 4.62 7.36 -6.13
CA THR A 77 5.84 6.59 -6.32
C THR A 77 6.78 6.73 -5.14
N PHE A 78 7.56 5.67 -4.90
CA PHE A 78 8.73 5.71 -4.03
C PHE A 78 10.00 5.72 -4.85
N SER A 79 10.96 6.55 -4.47
CA SER A 79 12.32 6.55 -4.98
C SER A 79 13.31 6.36 -3.83
N GLU A 80 14.32 5.53 -4.05
CA GLU A 80 15.31 5.16 -3.03
C GLU A 80 16.63 5.86 -3.28
N PHE A 81 17.41 6.05 -2.20
CA PHE A 81 18.76 6.56 -2.21
C PHE A 81 19.61 5.91 -1.10
N SER A 82 20.94 5.97 -1.22
CA SER A 82 21.86 5.59 -0.15
C SER A 82 21.93 6.66 0.91
N THR A 83 22.15 6.29 2.18
CA THR A 83 22.44 7.23 3.25
C THR A 83 23.87 7.72 3.25
N GLU A 84 24.75 7.17 2.43
CA GLU A 84 26.11 7.68 2.20
C GLU A 84 26.09 9.01 1.45
N ASP A 85 25.09 9.22 0.58
CA ASP A 85 24.88 10.46 -0.17
C ASP A 85 23.38 10.79 -0.18
N ILE A 86 22.91 11.52 0.83
CA ILE A 86 21.51 11.88 1.00
C ILE A 86 21.20 13.08 0.10
N PRO A 87 20.43 12.89 -0.98
CA PRO A 87 20.12 13.98 -1.88
C PRO A 87 19.14 14.98 -1.25
N ASP A 88 19.20 16.22 -1.68
CA ASP A 88 18.17 17.19 -1.35
C ASP A 88 16.80 16.71 -1.85
N PRO A 89 15.71 17.00 -1.11
CA PRO A 89 14.37 16.64 -1.56
C PRO A 89 13.99 17.38 -2.84
N VAL A 90 13.76 16.64 -3.92
CA VAL A 90 13.35 17.24 -5.20
C VAL A 90 11.84 17.10 -5.40
N GLY A 91 11.18 18.22 -5.68
CA GLY A 91 9.73 18.26 -5.96
C GLY A 91 8.88 18.04 -4.71
N GLN A 92 7.69 17.50 -4.90
CA GLN A 92 6.69 17.34 -3.83
C GLN A 92 6.87 16.04 -3.05
N VAL A 93 7.91 15.96 -2.21
CA VAL A 93 8.14 14.81 -1.33
C VAL A 93 7.16 14.88 -0.16
N ARG A 94 6.15 13.99 -0.15
CA ARG A 94 5.14 13.89 0.89
C ARG A 94 5.70 13.34 2.20
N MET A 95 6.48 12.26 2.10
CA MET A 95 7.14 11.61 3.21
C MET A 95 8.54 11.18 2.78
N ARG A 96 9.53 11.46 3.62
CA ARG A 96 10.90 10.97 3.51
C ARG A 96 11.19 10.07 4.69
N MET A 97 11.67 8.86 4.43
CA MET A 97 12.14 7.93 5.45
C MET A 97 13.64 7.74 5.29
N ILE A 98 14.39 7.76 6.39
CA ILE A 98 15.84 7.54 6.39
C ILE A 98 16.17 6.50 7.47
N GLY A 99 16.62 5.34 7.04
CA GLY A 99 17.13 4.25 7.88
C GLY A 99 18.66 4.30 8.02
N ALA A 100 19.29 3.17 8.37
CA ALA A 100 20.72 3.09 8.54
C ALA A 100 21.51 3.19 7.21
N GLU A 101 21.07 2.48 6.17
CA GLU A 101 21.79 2.36 4.90
C GLU A 101 21.01 2.96 3.71
N TYR A 102 19.70 3.06 3.86
CA TYR A 102 18.79 3.47 2.78
C TYR A 102 17.85 4.56 3.23
N GLY A 103 17.55 5.46 2.32
CA GLY A 103 16.46 6.39 2.42
C GLY A 103 15.46 6.22 1.28
N THR A 104 14.25 6.71 1.47
CA THR A 104 13.21 6.72 0.43
C THR A 104 12.32 7.94 0.51
N ASP A 105 11.94 8.45 -0.65
CA ASP A 105 11.00 9.56 -0.83
C ASP A 105 9.71 9.07 -1.45
N LEU A 106 8.60 9.38 -0.79
CA LEU A 106 7.26 9.20 -1.31
C LEU A 106 6.76 10.49 -1.97
N ARG A 107 6.39 10.41 -3.25
CA ARG A 107 5.83 11.51 -4.02
C ARG A 107 4.46 11.18 -4.57
N GLY A 108 3.57 12.16 -4.61
CA GLY A 108 2.27 12.09 -5.26
C GLY A 108 1.29 11.01 -4.80
N PRO A 109 1.31 10.51 -3.55
CA PRO A 109 0.32 9.55 -3.09
C PRO A 109 -1.05 10.23 -2.99
N THR A 110 -2.13 9.46 -3.21
CA THR A 110 -3.49 9.93 -2.93
C THR A 110 -3.78 9.93 -1.43
N ARG A 111 -3.10 9.05 -0.66
CA ARG A 111 -3.22 8.95 0.79
C ARG A 111 -1.85 8.72 1.43
N CYS A 112 -1.57 9.48 2.48
CA CYS A 112 -0.43 9.29 3.38
C CYS A 112 -0.85 9.93 4.72
N GLU A 113 -1.25 9.11 5.67
CA GLU A 113 -1.81 9.53 6.96
C GLU A 113 -1.42 8.53 8.05
N VAL A 114 -1.46 8.97 9.30
CA VAL A 114 -1.32 8.07 10.46
C VAL A 114 -2.70 7.66 10.92
N ILE A 115 -2.89 6.36 11.07
CA ILE A 115 -4.11 5.72 11.56
C ILE A 115 -3.77 4.75 12.69
N ASP A 116 -4.77 4.26 13.40
CA ASP A 116 -4.62 3.20 14.39
C ASP A 116 -4.95 1.80 13.80
N GLU A 117 -4.76 0.74 14.61
CA GLU A 117 -5.00 -0.65 14.18
C GLU A 117 -6.50 -0.93 13.92
N ALA A 118 -7.41 -0.24 14.61
CA ALA A 118 -8.85 -0.39 14.38
C ALA A 118 -9.21 0.18 13.00
N GLU A 119 -8.67 1.35 12.67
CA GLU A 119 -8.85 1.98 11.37
C GLU A 119 -8.24 1.15 10.21
N VAL A 120 -7.10 0.45 10.45
CA VAL A 120 -6.57 -0.54 9.50
C VAL A 120 -7.61 -1.63 9.27
N GLY A 121 -8.20 -2.16 10.34
CA GLY A 121 -9.29 -3.14 10.26
C GLY A 121 -10.46 -2.64 9.42
N ASP A 122 -10.89 -1.40 9.61
CA ASP A 122 -11.97 -0.77 8.85
C ASP A 122 -11.66 -0.60 7.37
N VAL A 123 -10.41 -0.28 7.04
CA VAL A 123 -9.97 -0.23 5.63
C VAL A 123 -10.06 -1.61 5.00
N VAL A 124 -9.49 -2.63 5.66
CA VAL A 124 -9.43 -4.01 5.14
C VAL A 124 -10.82 -4.63 5.04
N ALA A 125 -11.72 -4.37 5.99
CA ALA A 125 -13.09 -4.92 6.01
C ALA A 125 -13.91 -4.53 4.77
N ARG A 126 -13.60 -3.39 4.15
CA ARG A 126 -14.27 -2.91 2.91
C ARG A 126 -13.73 -3.55 1.64
N LEU A 127 -12.61 -4.27 1.73
CA LEU A 127 -11.93 -4.88 0.58
C LEU A 127 -12.37 -6.34 0.40
N GLY A 128 -12.35 -6.78 -0.84
CA GLY A 128 -12.42 -8.20 -1.19
C GLY A 128 -11.11 -8.91 -0.82
N PRO A 129 -11.04 -10.23 -0.99
CA PRO A 129 -9.81 -10.97 -0.77
C PRO A 129 -8.69 -10.45 -1.68
N ASP A 130 -7.48 -10.35 -1.11
CA ASP A 130 -6.27 -10.02 -1.85
C ASP A 130 -5.56 -11.31 -2.27
N PRO A 131 -5.46 -11.64 -3.56
CA PRO A 131 -4.89 -12.91 -4.03
C PRO A 131 -3.40 -13.06 -3.74
N LEU A 132 -2.71 -12.00 -3.32
CA LEU A 132 -1.29 -12.05 -2.97
C LEU A 132 -1.03 -12.33 -1.48
N ARG A 133 -2.10 -12.45 -0.69
CA ARG A 133 -2.02 -12.80 0.73
C ARG A 133 -2.29 -14.29 0.94
N ALA A 134 -1.57 -14.88 1.90
CA ALA A 134 -1.75 -16.29 2.26
C ALA A 134 -3.09 -16.56 2.98
N ASP A 135 -3.67 -15.53 3.62
CA ASP A 135 -4.94 -15.57 4.34
C ASP A 135 -6.15 -15.21 3.47
N ALA A 136 -5.96 -15.06 2.16
CA ALA A 136 -7.04 -14.73 1.24
C ALA A 136 -8.06 -15.88 1.15
N ASP A 137 -9.34 -15.54 1.26
CA ASP A 137 -10.45 -16.47 0.97
C ASP A 137 -11.01 -16.21 -0.44
N PRO A 138 -10.60 -17.00 -1.45
CA PRO A 138 -11.08 -16.81 -2.82
C PRO A 138 -12.56 -17.09 -2.98
N ALA A 139 -13.21 -17.85 -2.09
CA ALA A 139 -14.62 -18.14 -2.15
C ALA A 139 -15.47 -16.87 -2.00
N ARG A 140 -15.00 -15.88 -1.23
CA ARG A 140 -15.68 -14.57 -1.10
C ARG A 140 -15.76 -13.83 -2.44
N ALA A 141 -14.68 -13.80 -3.21
CA ALA A 141 -14.66 -13.18 -4.54
C ALA A 141 -15.55 -13.98 -5.50
N TRP A 142 -15.41 -15.30 -5.52
CA TRP A 142 -16.18 -16.20 -6.36
C TRP A 142 -17.68 -16.04 -6.17
N GLN A 143 -18.17 -16.05 -4.93
CA GLN A 143 -19.57 -15.86 -4.60
C GLN A 143 -20.13 -14.50 -5.06
N ARG A 144 -19.32 -13.43 -4.97
CA ARG A 144 -19.74 -12.10 -5.45
C ARG A 144 -19.79 -12.03 -6.97
N ILE A 145 -18.83 -12.65 -7.64
CA ILE A 145 -18.77 -12.68 -9.10
C ILE A 145 -19.94 -13.46 -9.65
N THR A 146 -20.13 -14.72 -9.25
CA THR A 146 -21.14 -15.63 -9.81
C THR A 146 -22.59 -15.21 -9.54
N LYS A 147 -22.83 -14.35 -8.55
CA LYS A 147 -24.16 -13.78 -8.27
C LYS A 147 -24.39 -12.43 -8.95
N SER A 148 -23.43 -11.93 -9.70
CA SER A 148 -23.49 -10.59 -10.28
C SER A 148 -23.87 -10.62 -11.75
N ARG A 149 -24.71 -9.66 -12.15
CA ARG A 149 -25.01 -9.37 -13.57
C ARG A 149 -24.08 -8.31 -14.18
N LYS A 150 -23.18 -7.73 -13.36
CA LYS A 150 -22.19 -6.78 -13.86
C LYS A 150 -21.18 -7.50 -14.75
N ALA A 151 -20.63 -6.76 -15.71
CA ALA A 151 -19.55 -7.25 -16.56
C ALA A 151 -18.34 -7.72 -15.75
N ILE A 152 -17.76 -8.87 -16.07
CA ILE A 152 -16.60 -9.43 -15.35
C ILE A 152 -15.42 -8.47 -15.33
N GLY A 153 -15.20 -7.70 -16.41
CA GLY A 153 -14.16 -6.69 -16.45
C GLY A 153 -14.36 -5.58 -15.42
N ALA A 154 -15.58 -5.21 -15.09
CA ALA A 154 -15.89 -4.25 -14.03
C ALA A 154 -15.75 -4.88 -12.63
N LEU A 155 -16.17 -6.13 -12.46
CA LEU A 155 -16.03 -6.86 -11.19
C LEU A 155 -14.58 -7.06 -10.77
N LEU A 156 -13.69 -7.37 -11.71
CA LEU A 156 -12.26 -7.50 -11.44
C LEU A 156 -11.60 -6.17 -11.01
N MET A 157 -12.17 -5.03 -11.39
CA MET A 157 -11.69 -3.70 -10.97
C MET A 157 -12.28 -3.23 -9.63
N ASP A 158 -13.36 -3.85 -9.18
CA ASP A 158 -14.03 -3.52 -7.93
C ASP A 158 -13.21 -4.08 -6.75
N GLN A 159 -12.55 -3.17 -6.02
CA GLN A 159 -11.68 -3.55 -4.89
C GLN A 159 -12.45 -4.24 -3.76
N SER A 160 -13.76 -4.08 -3.68
CA SER A 160 -14.59 -4.82 -2.72
C SER A 160 -14.82 -6.27 -3.13
N VAL A 161 -14.71 -6.58 -4.42
CA VAL A 161 -14.83 -7.95 -4.97
C VAL A 161 -13.48 -8.66 -4.93
N LEU A 162 -12.42 -8.01 -5.44
CA LEU A 162 -11.07 -8.56 -5.51
C LEU A 162 -10.05 -7.43 -5.30
N ALA A 163 -9.36 -7.44 -4.18
CA ALA A 163 -8.42 -6.38 -3.85
C ALA A 163 -7.12 -6.50 -4.66
N GLY A 164 -6.54 -5.36 -5.01
CA GLY A 164 -5.22 -5.27 -5.63
C GLY A 164 -5.21 -5.27 -7.16
N VAL A 165 -6.21 -5.84 -7.79
CA VAL A 165 -6.30 -5.86 -9.26
C VAL A 165 -6.59 -4.45 -9.80
N GLY A 166 -5.84 -4.06 -10.79
CA GLY A 166 -6.04 -2.83 -11.55
C GLY A 166 -6.21 -3.12 -13.04
N ASN A 167 -6.03 -2.08 -13.84
CA ASN A 167 -6.31 -2.17 -15.28
C ASN A 167 -5.37 -3.14 -16.01
N VAL A 168 -4.10 -3.21 -15.58
CA VAL A 168 -3.11 -4.09 -16.22
C VAL A 168 -3.47 -5.55 -15.97
N TYR A 169 -3.61 -5.94 -14.68
CA TYR A 169 -3.95 -7.34 -14.36
C TYR A 169 -5.34 -7.74 -14.84
N ARG A 170 -6.33 -6.85 -14.78
CA ARG A 170 -7.63 -7.12 -15.37
C ARG A 170 -7.50 -7.50 -16.86
N SER A 171 -6.78 -6.69 -17.63
CA SER A 171 -6.63 -6.91 -19.07
C SER A 171 -5.87 -8.20 -19.36
N GLU A 172 -4.77 -8.44 -18.64
CA GLU A 172 -3.96 -9.65 -18.79
C GLU A 172 -4.73 -10.93 -18.44
N LEU A 173 -5.47 -10.92 -17.32
CA LEU A 173 -6.27 -12.07 -16.89
C LEU A 173 -7.35 -12.40 -17.91
N LEU A 174 -8.12 -11.42 -18.35
CA LEU A 174 -9.19 -11.62 -19.32
C LEU A 174 -8.64 -12.11 -20.66
N PHE A 175 -7.53 -11.54 -21.14
CA PHE A 175 -6.86 -11.94 -22.37
C PHE A 175 -6.32 -13.37 -22.28
N ARG A 176 -5.57 -13.71 -21.24
CA ARG A 176 -4.97 -15.05 -21.09
C ARG A 176 -6.00 -16.16 -20.97
N HIS A 177 -7.13 -15.87 -20.32
CA HIS A 177 -8.22 -16.84 -20.15
C HIS A 177 -9.29 -16.76 -21.25
N ARG A 178 -9.11 -15.88 -22.26
CA ARG A 178 -10.06 -15.69 -23.37
C ARG A 178 -11.48 -15.39 -22.88
N ILE A 179 -11.60 -14.57 -21.85
CA ILE A 179 -12.87 -14.19 -21.27
C ILE A 179 -13.29 -12.84 -21.87
N ASP A 180 -14.49 -12.80 -22.44
CA ASP A 180 -15.10 -11.55 -22.88
C ASP A 180 -15.31 -10.62 -21.65
N PRO A 181 -14.72 -9.40 -21.65
CA PRO A 181 -14.84 -8.46 -20.52
C PRO A 181 -16.27 -8.04 -20.22
N PHE A 182 -17.18 -8.16 -21.17
CA PHE A 182 -18.59 -7.76 -21.04
C PHE A 182 -19.50 -8.88 -20.57
N ARG A 183 -19.02 -10.14 -20.56
CA ARG A 183 -19.87 -11.23 -20.03
C ARG A 183 -20.21 -10.99 -18.56
N PRO A 184 -21.42 -11.37 -18.10
CA PRO A 184 -21.78 -11.36 -16.70
C PRO A 184 -20.83 -12.21 -15.84
N GLY A 185 -20.72 -11.87 -14.58
CA GLY A 185 -19.97 -12.66 -13.60
C GLY A 185 -20.58 -14.02 -13.30
#